data_94c23bfbe162994378acea45e86288c4
#
_entry.id   94c23bfbe162994378acea45e86288c4
#
_cell.length_a   1.000
_cell.length_b   1.000
_cell.length_c   1.000
_cell.angle_alpha   90.00
_cell.angle_beta   90.00
_cell.angle_gamma   90.00
#
_symmetry.space_group_name_H-M   'P 1'
#
loop_
_entity.id
_entity.type
_entity.pdbx_description
1 polymer ?
#
loop_
_entity_poly.entity_id
_entity_poly.type
_entity_poly.pdbx_seq_one_letter_code
_entity_poly.pdbx_strand_id
1 'polypeptide(L)'
;MVTGIMLDLNSFKQINDQYGHSAGDEALKISAEIINGVFGEFGVVMRYAGDEFVVLLNTSDEAFVNALIRSTHTAFENWNTEQRKPYRLSASMGYAILDLGKLSVDEFMHRIDAEMYQSKLAYYRLNDRRKEQE
;
A
#
# COMPACT_ATOMS: atom_id res chain seq x y z
N MET A 1 -13.74 -16.74 -5.81
CA MET A 1 -12.38 -16.32 -5.38
C MET A 1 -12.26 -14.82 -5.45
N VAL A 2 -11.69 -14.23 -4.42
CA VAL A 2 -11.37 -12.80 -4.38
C VAL A 2 -9.92 -12.62 -3.99
N THR A 3 -9.34 -11.49 -4.39
CA THR A 3 -8.02 -11.09 -3.94
C THR A 3 -8.16 -9.89 -3.02
N GLY A 4 -7.57 -9.99 -1.83
CA GLY A 4 -7.46 -8.87 -0.90
C GLY A 4 -6.04 -8.36 -0.91
N ILE A 5 -5.89 -7.03 -1.01
CA ILE A 5 -4.59 -6.37 -0.97
C ILE A 5 -4.60 -5.41 0.22
N MET A 6 -3.59 -5.49 1.06
CA MET A 6 -3.39 -4.50 2.12
C MET A 6 -2.20 -3.63 1.76
N LEU A 7 -2.38 -2.33 1.90
CA LEU A 7 -1.35 -1.33 1.63
C LEU A 7 -1.14 -0.51 2.89
N ASP A 8 0.13 -0.29 3.22
CA ASP A 8 0.51 0.54 4.37
C ASP A 8 1.54 1.56 3.90
N LEU A 9 1.31 2.82 4.17
CA LEU A 9 2.24 3.87 3.78
C LEU A 9 3.55 3.76 4.56
N ASN A 10 4.66 3.76 3.84
CA ASN A 10 5.98 3.69 4.45
C ASN A 10 6.36 5.05 5.03
N SER A 11 6.95 5.04 6.21
CA SER A 11 7.50 6.23 6.87
C SER A 11 6.46 7.33 7.13
N PHE A 12 5.18 6.97 7.24
CA PHE A 12 4.09 7.93 7.47
C PHE A 12 4.28 8.70 8.79
N LYS A 13 4.69 8.00 9.84
CA LYS A 13 4.96 8.64 11.14
C LYS A 13 6.05 9.70 11.01
N GLN A 14 7.09 9.43 10.22
CA GLN A 14 8.17 10.39 9.99
C GLN A 14 7.68 11.64 9.27
N ILE A 15 6.73 11.49 8.35
CA ILE A 15 6.13 12.64 7.67
C ILE A 15 5.41 13.53 8.67
N ASN A 16 4.59 12.93 9.55
CA ASN A 16 3.91 13.67 10.61
C ASN A 16 4.90 14.35 11.56
N ASP A 17 5.91 13.64 12.00
CA ASP A 17 6.88 14.13 12.98
C ASP A 17 7.75 15.28 12.40
N GLN A 18 8.12 15.17 11.13
CA GLN A 18 9.03 16.12 10.49
C GLN A 18 8.31 17.31 9.86
N TYR A 19 7.13 17.12 9.29
CA TYR A 19 6.42 18.14 8.53
C TYR A 19 5.06 18.53 9.12
N GLY A 20 4.62 17.85 10.19
CA GLY A 20 3.37 18.14 10.89
C GLY A 20 2.19 17.30 10.42
N HIS A 21 1.12 17.32 11.20
CA HIS A 21 -0.08 16.51 10.93
C HIS A 21 -0.80 16.94 9.65
N SER A 22 -0.76 18.22 9.29
CA SER A 22 -1.34 18.69 8.02
C SER A 22 -0.65 18.04 6.81
N ALA A 23 0.67 17.89 6.88
CA ALA A 23 1.43 17.20 5.83
C ALA A 23 1.08 15.71 5.78
N GLY A 24 0.88 15.09 6.95
CA GLY A 24 0.44 13.69 7.02
C GLY A 24 -0.95 13.49 6.41
N ASP A 25 -1.90 14.39 6.70
CA ASP A 25 -3.24 14.34 6.13
C ASP A 25 -3.19 14.50 4.60
N GLU A 26 -2.36 15.40 4.12
CA GLU A 26 -2.15 15.61 2.69
C GLU A 26 -1.53 14.35 2.04
N ALA A 27 -0.54 13.76 2.70
CA ALA A 27 0.10 12.53 2.21
C ALA A 27 -0.92 11.39 2.10
N LEU A 28 -1.83 11.26 3.06
CA LEU A 28 -2.92 10.27 3.02
C LEU A 28 -3.86 10.52 1.83
N LYS A 29 -4.23 11.78 1.62
CA LYS A 29 -5.13 12.15 0.53
C LYS A 29 -4.51 11.85 -0.83
N ILE A 30 -3.26 12.23 -1.03
CA ILE A 30 -2.52 11.98 -2.26
C ILE A 30 -2.38 10.48 -2.50
N SER A 31 -2.03 9.74 -1.46
CA SER A 31 -1.89 8.28 -1.54
C SER A 31 -3.21 7.61 -1.92
N ALA A 32 -4.32 8.06 -1.33
CA ALA A 32 -5.66 7.55 -1.67
C ALA A 32 -5.99 7.81 -3.14
N GLU A 33 -5.65 8.97 -3.65
CA GLU A 33 -5.87 9.31 -5.06
C GLU A 33 -5.03 8.42 -5.99
N ILE A 34 -3.77 8.16 -5.63
CA ILE A 34 -2.90 7.27 -6.40
C ILE A 34 -3.46 5.84 -6.40
N ILE A 35 -3.84 5.33 -5.24
CA ILE A 35 -4.37 3.96 -5.11
C ILE A 35 -5.69 3.82 -5.88
N ASN A 36 -6.59 4.77 -5.74
CA ASN A 36 -7.85 4.79 -6.48
C ASN A 36 -7.63 4.87 -7.99
N GLY A 37 -6.63 5.62 -8.43
CA GLY A 37 -6.31 5.72 -9.86
C GLY A 37 -5.90 4.39 -10.47
N VAL A 38 -5.29 3.51 -9.70
CA VAL A 38 -4.87 2.19 -10.17
C VAL A 38 -5.98 1.16 -10.02
N PHE A 39 -6.61 1.08 -8.84
CA PHE A 39 -7.51 -0.02 -8.49
C PHE A 39 -8.99 0.30 -8.65
N GLY A 40 -9.37 1.57 -8.72
CA GLY A 40 -10.77 1.98 -8.64
C GLY A 40 -11.69 1.41 -9.72
N GLU A 41 -11.16 1.15 -10.91
CA GLU A 41 -11.94 0.52 -12.00
C GLU A 41 -12.17 -0.97 -11.78
N PHE A 42 -11.33 -1.61 -10.98
CA PHE A 42 -11.27 -3.07 -10.89
C PHE A 42 -11.81 -3.62 -9.57
N GLY A 43 -12.02 -2.78 -8.58
CA GLY A 43 -12.46 -3.26 -7.28
C GLY A 43 -12.85 -2.15 -6.32
N VAL A 44 -12.93 -2.52 -5.05
CA VAL A 44 -13.29 -1.60 -3.96
C VAL A 44 -12.04 -1.21 -3.20
N VAL A 45 -11.84 0.09 -3.02
CA VAL A 45 -10.72 0.64 -2.26
C VAL A 45 -11.28 1.25 -0.97
N MET A 46 -10.73 0.83 0.17
CA MET A 46 -11.17 1.30 1.47
C MET A 46 -9.97 1.74 2.29
N ARG A 47 -10.14 2.81 3.07
CA ARG A 47 -9.19 3.15 4.12
C ARG A 47 -9.56 2.32 5.34
N TYR A 48 -8.65 1.44 5.76
CA TYR A 48 -8.91 0.50 6.85
C TYR A 48 -8.67 1.14 8.22
N ALA A 49 -7.51 1.76 8.40
CA ALA A 49 -7.15 2.43 9.64
C ALA A 49 -5.94 3.33 9.37
N GLY A 50 -5.84 4.48 10.04
CA GLY A 50 -4.67 5.35 9.98
C GLY A 50 -4.09 5.51 8.57
N ASP A 51 -2.93 4.89 8.35
CA ASP A 51 -2.19 4.90 7.09
C ASP A 51 -2.33 3.58 6.30
N GLU A 52 -3.37 2.79 6.60
CA GLU A 52 -3.61 1.49 5.97
C GLU A 52 -4.82 1.54 5.04
N PHE A 53 -4.67 0.90 3.87
CA PHE A 53 -5.73 0.76 2.86
C PHE A 53 -5.93 -0.70 2.54
N VAL A 54 -7.17 -1.06 2.20
CA VAL A 54 -7.52 -2.41 1.75
C VAL A 54 -8.21 -2.30 0.40
N VAL A 55 -7.80 -3.16 -0.54
CA VAL A 55 -8.42 -3.28 -1.85
C VAL A 55 -8.97 -4.69 -2.00
N LEU A 56 -10.20 -4.78 -2.46
CA LEU A 56 -10.84 -6.08 -2.78
C LEU A 56 -11.09 -6.14 -4.28
N LEU A 57 -10.54 -7.18 -4.91
CA LEU A 57 -10.66 -7.43 -6.35
C LEU A 57 -11.41 -8.74 -6.57
N ASN A 58 -12.38 -8.72 -7.47
CA ASN A 58 -13.13 -9.93 -7.83
C ASN A 58 -12.38 -10.71 -8.93
N THR A 59 -11.19 -11.19 -8.58
CA THR A 59 -10.33 -11.95 -9.49
C THR A 59 -9.41 -12.85 -8.69
N SER A 60 -8.95 -13.93 -9.31
CA SER A 60 -7.90 -14.79 -8.79
C SER A 60 -6.70 -14.87 -9.75
N ASP A 61 -6.63 -13.97 -10.73
CA ASP A 61 -5.53 -13.91 -11.69
C ASP A 61 -4.33 -13.19 -11.07
N GLU A 62 -3.34 -13.97 -10.63
CA GLU A 62 -2.15 -13.42 -9.97
C GLU A 62 -1.32 -12.52 -10.88
N ALA A 63 -1.25 -12.83 -12.17
CA ALA A 63 -0.52 -11.99 -13.12
C ALA A 63 -1.14 -10.59 -13.20
N PHE A 64 -2.48 -10.53 -13.23
CA PHE A 64 -3.22 -9.27 -13.22
C PHE A 64 -3.02 -8.50 -11.91
N VAL A 65 -3.12 -9.20 -10.77
CA VAL A 65 -2.91 -8.60 -9.45
C VAL A 65 -1.50 -8.02 -9.33
N ASN A 66 -0.49 -8.77 -9.73
CA ASN A 66 0.90 -8.32 -9.69
C ASN A 66 1.14 -7.13 -10.62
N ALA A 67 0.49 -7.10 -11.78
CA ALA A 67 0.57 -5.96 -12.69
C ALA A 67 0.00 -4.68 -12.05
N LEU A 68 -1.13 -4.78 -11.34
CA LEU A 68 -1.71 -3.65 -10.63
C LEU A 68 -0.82 -3.17 -9.48
N ILE A 69 -0.19 -4.10 -8.76
CA ILE A 69 0.74 -3.76 -7.69
C ILE A 69 1.94 -3.01 -8.26
N ARG A 70 2.53 -3.49 -9.36
CA ARG A 70 3.63 -2.79 -10.03
C ARG A 70 3.22 -1.40 -10.51
N SER A 71 2.01 -1.28 -11.07
CA SER A 71 1.48 0.02 -11.50
C SER A 71 1.35 0.99 -10.34
N THR A 72 0.99 0.50 -9.16
CA THR A 72 0.87 1.32 -7.96
C THR A 72 2.25 1.82 -7.52
N HIS A 73 3.26 0.96 -7.48
CA HIS A 73 4.63 1.37 -7.17
C HIS A 73 5.14 2.43 -8.17
N THR A 74 4.87 2.22 -9.45
CA THR A 74 5.25 3.17 -10.49
C THR A 74 4.54 4.52 -10.31
N ALA A 75 3.25 4.50 -9.96
CA ALA A 75 2.49 5.73 -9.74
C ALA A 75 3.04 6.53 -8.56
N PHE A 76 3.41 5.87 -7.47
CA PHE A 76 4.08 6.54 -6.35
C PHE A 76 5.43 7.13 -6.76
N GLU A 77 6.24 6.38 -7.50
CA GLU A 77 7.53 6.86 -7.97
C GLU A 77 7.41 8.04 -8.92
N ASN A 78 6.43 8.02 -9.82
CA ASN A 78 6.17 9.15 -10.71
C ASN A 78 5.81 10.41 -9.93
N TRP A 79 4.97 10.26 -8.89
CA TRP A 79 4.64 11.37 -8.02
C TRP A 79 5.88 11.93 -7.31
N ASN A 80 6.73 11.04 -6.78
CA ASN A 80 7.97 11.43 -6.11
C ASN A 80 8.91 12.17 -7.06
N THR A 81 9.00 11.72 -8.31
CA THR A 81 9.87 12.32 -9.33
C THR A 81 9.45 13.77 -9.66
N GLU A 82 8.16 14.06 -9.58
CA GLU A 82 7.66 15.41 -9.81
C GLU A 82 8.05 16.41 -8.71
N GLN A 83 8.50 15.92 -7.57
CA GLN A 83 9.03 16.70 -6.43
C GLN A 83 8.14 17.85 -5.98
N ARG A 84 6.84 17.61 -5.93
CA ARG A 84 5.88 18.66 -5.52
C ARG A 84 5.90 18.93 -4.03
N LYS A 85 6.43 18.00 -3.24
CA LYS A 85 6.45 18.09 -1.77
C LYS A 85 7.84 17.71 -1.24
N PRO A 86 8.18 18.15 -0.03
CA PRO A 86 9.50 17.85 0.56
C PRO A 86 9.64 16.39 1.04
N TYR A 87 8.56 15.60 1.02
CA TYR A 87 8.58 14.20 1.43
C TYR A 87 8.30 13.30 0.23
N ARG A 88 8.72 12.04 0.35
CA ARG A 88 8.47 10.99 -0.64
C ARG A 88 7.37 10.08 -0.13
N LEU A 89 6.60 9.52 -1.06
CA LEU A 89 5.53 8.58 -0.75
C LEU A 89 5.84 7.21 -1.33
N SER A 90 5.59 6.18 -0.54
CA SER A 90 5.62 4.79 -1.00
C SER A 90 4.71 3.96 -0.09
N ALA A 91 4.35 2.78 -0.56
CA ALA A 91 3.51 1.87 0.20
C ALA A 91 4.10 0.46 0.14
N SER A 92 4.02 -0.26 1.25
CA SER A 92 4.25 -1.69 1.29
C SER A 92 2.92 -2.39 1.03
N MET A 93 2.93 -3.40 0.17
CA MET A 93 1.72 -4.10 -0.26
C MET A 93 1.88 -5.60 -0.13
N GLY A 94 0.85 -6.25 0.38
CA GLY A 94 0.74 -7.69 0.39
C GLY A 94 -0.64 -8.11 -0.06
N TYR A 95 -0.77 -9.30 -0.64
CA TYR A 95 -2.05 -9.78 -1.11
C TYR A 95 -2.24 -11.26 -0.81
N ALA A 96 -3.50 -11.67 -0.76
CA ALA A 96 -3.88 -13.09 -0.66
C ALA A 96 -5.09 -13.33 -1.54
N ILE A 97 -5.10 -14.48 -2.22
CA ILE A 97 -6.22 -14.95 -3.04
C ILE A 97 -6.96 -15.99 -2.22
N LEU A 98 -8.23 -15.73 -1.92
CA LEU A 98 -8.97 -16.53 -0.97
C LEU A 98 -10.39 -16.80 -1.46
N ASP A 99 -10.92 -17.95 -1.00
CA ASP A 99 -12.32 -18.29 -1.20
C ASP A 99 -13.10 -17.83 0.03
N LEU A 100 -13.86 -16.74 -0.11
CA LEU A 100 -14.65 -16.16 0.98
C LEU A 100 -15.73 -17.12 1.49
N GLY A 101 -16.13 -18.11 0.70
CA GLY A 101 -17.06 -19.15 1.16
C GLY A 101 -16.49 -20.09 2.21
N LYS A 102 -15.16 -20.12 2.36
CA LYS A 102 -14.45 -21.03 3.28
C LYS A 102 -13.78 -20.32 4.44
N LEU A 103 -13.66 -18.99 4.39
CA LEU A 103 -12.94 -18.21 5.40
C LEU A 103 -13.84 -17.13 5.99
N SER A 104 -13.65 -16.84 7.27
CA SER A 104 -14.25 -15.66 7.88
C SER A 104 -13.56 -14.40 7.40
N VAL A 105 -14.22 -13.25 7.56
CA VAL A 105 -13.62 -11.94 7.25
C VAL A 105 -12.36 -11.73 8.08
N ASP A 106 -12.38 -12.10 9.36
CA ASP A 106 -11.22 -11.96 10.25
C ASP A 106 -10.03 -12.79 9.77
N GLU A 107 -10.24 -14.03 9.35
CA GLU A 107 -9.19 -14.88 8.79
C GLU A 107 -8.63 -14.29 7.49
N PHE A 108 -9.50 -13.77 6.64
CA PHE A 108 -9.12 -13.10 5.40
C PHE A 108 -8.21 -11.90 5.68
N MET A 109 -8.66 -11.01 6.57
CA MET A 109 -7.89 -9.81 6.92
C MET A 109 -6.55 -10.18 7.56
N HIS A 110 -6.53 -11.19 8.41
CA HIS A 110 -5.30 -11.66 9.05
C HIS A 110 -4.27 -12.14 8.03
N ARG A 111 -4.70 -12.84 6.99
CA ARG A 111 -3.81 -13.35 5.94
C ARG A 111 -3.20 -12.24 5.10
N ILE A 112 -4.00 -11.29 4.66
CA ILE A 112 -3.47 -10.19 3.84
C ILE A 112 -2.55 -9.27 4.66
N ASP A 113 -2.85 -9.08 5.95
CA ASP A 113 -2.00 -8.33 6.86
C ASP A 113 -0.62 -8.98 7.02
N ALA A 114 -0.57 -10.30 7.15
CA ALA A 114 0.68 -11.04 7.26
C ALA A 114 1.56 -10.85 6.01
N GLU A 115 0.97 -10.87 4.82
CA GLU A 115 1.69 -10.65 3.56
C GLU A 115 2.22 -9.21 3.47
N MET A 116 1.42 -8.24 3.86
CA MET A 116 1.83 -6.83 3.90
C MET A 116 2.99 -6.63 4.87
N TYR A 117 2.95 -7.28 6.03
CA TYR A 117 4.00 -7.18 7.04
C TYR A 117 5.36 -7.65 6.49
N GLN A 118 5.38 -8.74 5.72
CA GLN A 118 6.60 -9.23 5.09
C GLN A 118 7.16 -8.21 4.09
N SER A 119 6.29 -7.59 3.30
CA SER A 119 6.66 -6.55 2.36
C SER A 119 7.27 -5.34 3.08
N LYS A 120 6.69 -4.95 4.21
CA LYS A 120 7.16 -3.82 5.01
C LYS A 120 8.53 -4.09 5.64
N LEU A 121 8.75 -5.31 6.13
CA LEU A 121 10.06 -5.70 6.64
C LEU A 121 11.13 -5.60 5.57
N ALA A 122 10.85 -6.06 4.37
CA ALA A 122 11.78 -5.98 3.24
C ALA A 122 12.12 -4.53 2.91
N TYR A 123 11.13 -3.64 2.89
CA TYR A 123 11.32 -2.22 2.65
C TYR A 123 12.29 -1.60 3.67
N TYR A 124 12.05 -1.84 4.96
CA TYR A 124 12.89 -1.24 6.00
C TYR A 124 14.30 -1.81 6.02
N ARG A 125 14.50 -3.08 5.71
CA ARG A 125 15.83 -3.67 5.57
C ARG A 125 16.64 -3.01 4.47
N LEU A 126 16.03 -2.75 3.31
CA LEU A 126 16.70 -2.10 2.19
C LEU A 126 17.10 -0.67 2.54
N ASN A 127 16.24 0.07 3.23
CA ASN A 127 16.54 1.44 3.64
C ASN A 127 17.64 1.50 4.70
N ASP A 128 17.65 0.59 5.65
CA ASP A 128 18.70 0.50 6.67
C ASP A 128 20.05 0.22 6.02
N ARG A 129 20.11 -0.68 5.05
CA ARG A 129 21.34 -0.96 4.29
C ARG A 129 21.84 0.27 3.54
N ARG A 130 20.94 1.05 2.95
CA ARG A 130 21.31 2.31 2.27
C ARG A 130 21.92 3.31 3.23
N LYS A 131 21.39 3.43 4.44
CA LYS A 131 21.93 4.31 5.47
C LYS A 131 23.34 3.89 5.91
N GLU A 132 23.58 2.59 6.01
CA GLU A 132 24.90 2.06 6.38
C GLU A 132 25.96 2.31 5.29
N GLN A 133 25.55 2.47 4.03
CA GLN A 133 26.44 2.72 2.91
C GLN A 133 26.75 4.21 2.73
N GLU A 134 26.00 5.09 3.36
CA GLU A 134 26.23 6.52 3.32
C GLU A 134 27.26 6.95 4.39
#